data_1161ff4efda1352802204f3e688312e4
#
_entry.id   1161ff4efda1352802204f3e688312e4
#
_cell.length_a   1.000
_cell.length_b   1.000
_cell.length_c   1.000
_cell.angle_alpha   90.00
_cell.angle_beta   90.00
_cell.angle_gamma   90.00
#
_symmetry.space_group_name_H-M   'P 1'
#
loop_
_entity.id
_entity.type
_entity.pdbx_description
1 polymer ?
#
loop_
_entity_poly.entity_id
_entity_poly.type
_entity_poly.pdbx_seq_one_letter_code
_entity_poly.pdbx_strand_id
1 'polypeptide(L)'
;MKIYAVYMDQLPEAGQFNRMMAMVSEEKRKKVGRYRYPEDASRTLIGEVLARHIISETFHFPNDQIRFTEGRYGKPAAEGLNDFHFNISHSGNWIVCGAGAQPIGVDVEKIKPINFDIAKRFFSPSEHHDLMEKDDSERLSYFYHLWTMKESFIKQAGKGLSLPLDSFSVKLNEQGRASVETPPGYPPCYIQAYEIDSGYKMAVCSAAPEFPDRIVMKSCAELSTL
;
A
#
# COMPACT_ATOMS: atom_id res chain seq x y z
N MET A 1 -2.08 14.75 3.95
CA MET A 1 -1.69 13.33 3.80
C MET A 1 -0.42 13.06 4.59
N LYS A 2 -0.30 11.86 5.17
CA LYS A 2 0.94 11.34 5.77
C LYS A 2 1.17 9.91 5.28
N ILE A 3 2.43 9.50 5.22
CA ILE A 3 2.82 8.13 4.86
C ILE A 3 3.62 7.57 6.02
N TYR A 4 3.28 6.36 6.43
CA TYR A 4 3.89 5.65 7.54
C TYR A 4 4.47 4.34 7.06
N ALA A 5 5.58 3.92 7.66
CA ALA A 5 6.18 2.62 7.36
C ALA A 5 6.71 1.94 8.62
N VAL A 6 6.65 0.61 8.58
CA VAL A 6 7.27 -0.28 9.57
C VAL A 6 8.20 -1.22 8.83
N TYR A 7 9.43 -1.30 9.30
CA TYR A 7 10.39 -2.30 8.84
C TYR A 7 10.39 -3.49 9.80
N MET A 8 10.07 -4.65 9.30
CA MET A 8 10.05 -5.92 10.04
C MET A 8 11.24 -6.75 9.60
N ASP A 9 12.40 -6.55 10.23
CA ASP A 9 13.63 -7.32 9.97
C ASP A 9 13.52 -8.76 10.50
N GLN A 10 12.77 -8.93 11.59
CA GLN A 10 12.47 -10.21 12.21
C GLN A 10 11.01 -10.25 12.69
N LEU A 11 10.49 -11.43 12.95
CA LEU A 11 9.16 -11.58 13.50
C LEU A 11 9.04 -10.86 14.86
N PRO A 12 7.89 -10.22 15.13
CA PRO A 12 7.65 -9.66 16.45
C PRO A 12 7.82 -10.72 17.54
N GLU A 13 8.41 -10.35 18.67
CA GLU A 13 8.45 -11.22 19.84
C GLU A 13 7.04 -11.67 20.24
N ALA A 14 6.92 -12.87 20.82
CA ALA A 14 5.62 -13.43 21.19
C ALA A 14 4.79 -12.48 22.07
N GLY A 15 5.43 -11.75 22.98
CA GLY A 15 4.78 -10.75 23.82
C GLY A 15 4.24 -9.56 23.03
N GLN A 16 4.99 -9.06 22.04
CA GLN A 16 4.55 -7.97 21.16
C GLN A 16 3.41 -8.44 20.25
N PHE A 17 3.57 -9.61 19.64
CA PHE A 17 2.54 -10.20 18.78
C PHE A 17 1.22 -10.37 19.52
N ASN A 18 1.25 -10.92 20.74
CA ASN A 18 0.05 -11.12 21.56
C ASN A 18 -0.62 -9.79 21.96
N ARG A 19 0.15 -8.76 22.29
CA ARG A 19 -0.41 -7.42 22.55
C ARG A 19 -1.11 -6.85 21.30
N MET A 20 -0.46 -6.93 20.15
CA MET A 20 -1.08 -6.50 18.88
C MET A 20 -2.34 -7.32 18.54
N MET A 21 -2.34 -8.62 18.79
CA MET A 21 -3.53 -9.47 18.62
C MET A 21 -4.69 -9.05 19.53
N ALA A 22 -4.42 -8.56 20.73
CA ALA A 22 -5.45 -8.05 21.64
C ALA A 22 -6.10 -6.74 21.14
N MET A 23 -5.40 -5.97 20.32
CA MET A 23 -5.87 -4.67 19.77
C MET A 23 -6.85 -4.80 18.63
N VAL A 24 -6.85 -5.93 17.93
CA VAL A 24 -7.66 -6.12 16.71
C VAL A 24 -8.94 -6.91 16.99
N SER A 25 -9.90 -6.84 16.06
CA SER A 25 -11.19 -7.54 16.17
C SER A 25 -11.02 -9.06 16.19
N GLU A 26 -12.03 -9.77 16.74
CA GLU A 26 -12.05 -11.24 16.74
C GLU A 26 -11.96 -11.82 15.32
N GLU A 27 -12.65 -11.18 14.37
CA GLU A 27 -12.59 -11.56 12.96
C GLU A 27 -11.18 -11.47 12.40
N LYS A 28 -10.48 -10.35 12.68
CA LYS A 28 -9.08 -10.19 12.27
C LYS A 28 -8.18 -11.22 12.95
N ARG A 29 -8.36 -11.50 14.24
CA ARG A 29 -7.62 -12.56 14.95
C ARG A 29 -7.77 -13.91 14.25
N LYS A 30 -9.02 -14.27 13.89
CA LYS A 30 -9.30 -15.51 13.16
C LYS A 30 -8.62 -15.51 11.77
N LYS A 31 -8.61 -14.37 11.06
CA LYS A 31 -7.94 -14.22 9.77
C LYS A 31 -6.42 -14.39 9.91
N VAL A 32 -5.81 -13.72 10.87
CA VAL A 32 -4.36 -13.82 11.16
C VAL A 32 -3.97 -15.26 11.51
N GLY A 33 -4.76 -15.97 12.30
CA GLY A 33 -4.51 -17.36 12.70
C GLY A 33 -4.65 -18.39 11.56
N ARG A 34 -5.16 -18.01 10.40
CA ARG A 34 -5.27 -18.90 9.22
C ARG A 34 -4.08 -18.83 8.27
N TYR A 35 -3.17 -17.86 8.45
CA TYR A 35 -2.00 -17.76 7.59
C TYR A 35 -1.06 -18.94 7.83
N ARG A 36 -0.58 -19.51 6.72
CA ARG A 36 0.39 -20.62 6.74
C ARG A 36 1.77 -20.16 7.21
N TYR A 37 2.15 -18.94 6.82
CA TYR A 37 3.46 -18.38 7.10
C TYR A 37 3.38 -17.30 8.18
N PRO A 38 4.18 -17.37 9.24
CA PRO A 38 4.18 -16.38 10.32
C PRO A 38 4.46 -14.96 9.84
N GLU A 39 5.27 -14.82 8.78
CA GLU A 39 5.58 -13.53 8.19
C GLU A 39 4.35 -12.84 7.60
N ASP A 40 3.47 -13.60 6.93
CA ASP A 40 2.22 -13.07 6.36
C ASP A 40 1.23 -12.70 7.45
N ALA A 41 1.14 -13.53 8.48
CA ALA A 41 0.35 -13.25 9.67
C ALA A 41 0.80 -11.95 10.33
N SER A 42 2.11 -11.80 10.54
CA SER A 42 2.70 -10.62 11.17
C SER A 42 2.50 -9.36 10.33
N ARG A 43 2.77 -9.40 9.02
CA ARG A 43 2.53 -8.26 8.12
C ARG A 43 1.08 -7.80 8.14
N THR A 44 0.15 -8.74 8.09
CA THR A 44 -1.30 -8.44 8.11
C THR A 44 -1.73 -7.84 9.44
N LEU A 45 -1.20 -8.33 10.56
CA LEU A 45 -1.48 -7.81 11.90
C LEU A 45 -0.89 -6.41 12.08
N ILE A 46 0.39 -6.24 11.79
CA ILE A 46 1.10 -4.95 11.91
C ILE A 46 0.42 -3.89 11.05
N GLY A 47 -0.02 -4.24 9.83
CA GLY A 47 -0.71 -3.30 8.94
C GLY A 47 -2.00 -2.75 9.56
N GLU A 48 -2.84 -3.60 10.18
CA GLU A 48 -4.04 -3.11 10.86
C GLU A 48 -3.72 -2.32 12.12
N VAL A 49 -2.77 -2.79 12.94
CA VAL A 49 -2.37 -2.07 14.16
C VAL A 49 -1.78 -0.70 13.81
N LEU A 50 -1.01 -0.60 12.72
CA LEU A 50 -0.51 0.68 12.21
C LEU A 50 -1.67 1.63 11.85
N ALA A 51 -2.69 1.15 11.14
CA ALA A 51 -3.86 1.98 10.82
C ALA A 51 -4.60 2.44 12.08
N ARG A 52 -4.77 1.56 13.09
CA ARG A 52 -5.38 1.90 14.39
C ARG A 52 -4.56 2.96 15.13
N HIS A 53 -3.24 2.81 15.13
CA HIS A 53 -2.33 3.78 15.74
C HIS A 53 -2.45 5.17 15.09
N ILE A 54 -2.50 5.23 13.75
CA ILE A 54 -2.69 6.47 13.01
C ILE A 54 -4.03 7.14 13.36
N ILE A 55 -5.11 6.36 13.45
CA ILE A 55 -6.44 6.87 13.82
C ILE A 55 -6.43 7.39 15.25
N SER A 56 -5.88 6.62 16.19
CA SER A 56 -5.78 7.02 17.60
C SER A 56 -4.95 8.29 17.78
N GLU A 57 -3.79 8.40 17.14
CA GLU A 57 -2.95 9.62 17.18
C GLU A 57 -3.65 10.83 16.54
N THR A 58 -4.43 10.63 15.46
CA THR A 58 -5.01 11.73 14.70
C THR A 58 -6.31 12.26 15.32
N PHE A 59 -7.15 11.37 15.85
CA PHE A 59 -8.51 11.68 16.30
C PHE A 59 -8.69 11.50 17.81
N HIS A 60 -7.65 11.04 18.51
CA HIS A 60 -7.69 10.74 19.96
C HIS A 60 -8.76 9.69 20.33
N PHE A 61 -9.06 8.77 19.41
CA PHE A 61 -9.95 7.65 19.67
C PHE A 61 -9.20 6.54 20.41
N PRO A 62 -9.74 6.03 21.51
CA PRO A 62 -9.22 4.81 22.13
C PRO A 62 -9.39 3.63 21.18
N ASN A 63 -8.45 2.69 21.21
CA ASN A 63 -8.41 1.57 20.28
C ASN A 63 -9.69 0.72 20.27
N ASP A 64 -10.33 0.56 21.43
CA ASP A 64 -11.57 -0.22 21.58
C ASP A 64 -12.79 0.42 20.90
N GLN A 65 -12.71 1.69 20.52
CA GLN A 65 -13.72 2.39 19.73
C GLN A 65 -13.48 2.37 18.22
N ILE A 66 -12.25 2.00 17.78
CA ILE A 66 -11.93 1.95 16.37
C ILE A 66 -12.55 0.70 15.73
N ARG A 67 -13.39 0.91 14.73
CA ARG A 67 -14.02 -0.15 13.93
C ARG A 67 -13.67 0.06 12.46
N PHE A 68 -13.47 -1.05 11.77
CA PHE A 68 -13.28 -1.04 10.32
C PHE A 68 -14.46 -1.71 9.64
N THR A 69 -14.88 -1.12 8.52
CA THR A 69 -15.79 -1.73 7.57
C THR A 69 -15.04 -2.05 6.29
N GLU A 70 -15.55 -2.98 5.51
CA GLU A 70 -14.99 -3.29 4.18
C GLU A 70 -15.92 -2.75 3.10
N GLY A 71 -15.37 -1.98 2.17
CA GLY A 71 -16.07 -1.57 0.97
C GLY A 71 -16.39 -2.79 0.08
N ARG A 72 -17.21 -2.57 -0.96
CA ARG A 72 -17.66 -3.63 -1.90
C ARG A 72 -16.52 -4.51 -2.45
N TYR A 73 -15.32 -3.97 -2.55
CA TYR A 73 -14.14 -4.64 -3.10
C TYR A 73 -13.06 -4.92 -2.03
N GLY A 74 -13.45 -4.96 -0.76
CA GLY A 74 -12.55 -5.33 0.34
C GLY A 74 -11.57 -4.24 0.81
N LYS A 75 -11.68 -2.99 0.30
CA LYS A 75 -10.88 -1.88 0.81
C LYS A 75 -11.40 -1.49 2.19
N PRO A 76 -10.57 -1.50 3.25
CA PRO A 76 -11.00 -1.11 4.59
C PRO A 76 -11.24 0.39 4.68
N ALA A 77 -12.23 0.78 5.49
CA ALA A 77 -12.53 2.14 5.87
C ALA A 77 -12.77 2.21 7.40
N ALA A 78 -12.44 3.34 8.02
CA ALA A 78 -12.72 3.56 9.43
C ALA A 78 -14.18 4.00 9.61
N GLU A 79 -14.93 3.27 10.42
CA GLU A 79 -16.35 3.57 10.68
C GLU A 79 -16.49 4.92 11.38
N GLY A 80 -17.40 5.75 10.87
CA GLY A 80 -17.68 7.08 11.43
C GLY A 80 -16.66 8.17 11.07
N LEU A 81 -15.59 7.86 10.29
CA LEU A 81 -14.56 8.80 9.85
C LEU A 81 -14.64 9.03 8.33
N ASN A 82 -15.71 9.69 7.86
CA ASN A 82 -15.98 9.83 6.42
C ASN A 82 -14.90 10.63 5.66
N ASP A 83 -14.26 11.59 6.31
CA ASP A 83 -13.19 12.43 5.74
C ASP A 83 -11.79 11.89 6.04
N PHE A 84 -11.68 10.63 6.44
CA PHE A 84 -10.42 9.96 6.67
C PHE A 84 -10.30 8.72 5.79
N HIS A 85 -9.31 8.74 4.92
CA HIS A 85 -8.98 7.66 4.03
C HIS A 85 -7.62 7.09 4.39
N PHE A 86 -7.51 5.78 4.34
CA PHE A 86 -6.22 5.10 4.49
C PHE A 86 -6.12 3.90 3.55
N ASN A 87 -4.90 3.48 3.29
CA ASN A 87 -4.62 2.28 2.54
C ASN A 87 -3.32 1.66 3.02
N ILE A 88 -3.28 0.33 3.06
CA ILE A 88 -2.15 -0.45 3.57
C ILE A 88 -1.61 -1.30 2.42
N SER A 89 -0.28 -1.41 2.34
CA SER A 89 0.43 -2.39 1.52
C SER A 89 1.58 -3.00 2.30
N HIS A 90 1.97 -4.23 1.93
CA HIS A 90 3.13 -4.88 2.52
C HIS A 90 3.77 -5.85 1.54
N SER A 91 5.08 -5.87 1.49
CA SER A 91 5.86 -6.82 0.71
C SER A 91 7.23 -7.03 1.37
N GLY A 92 7.70 -8.28 1.44
CA GLY A 92 8.95 -8.59 2.14
C GLY A 92 8.95 -8.11 3.58
N ASN A 93 9.87 -7.19 3.91
CA ASN A 93 10.03 -6.67 5.27
C ASN A 93 9.28 -5.36 5.52
N TRP A 94 8.69 -4.76 4.49
CA TRP A 94 8.02 -3.47 4.62
C TRP A 94 6.51 -3.61 4.74
N ILE A 95 5.94 -2.87 5.69
CA ILE A 95 4.52 -2.60 5.84
C ILE A 95 4.35 -1.08 5.77
N VAL A 96 3.50 -0.60 4.87
CA VAL A 96 3.29 0.82 4.63
C VAL A 96 1.81 1.18 4.74
N CYS A 97 1.53 2.39 5.23
CA CYS A 97 0.18 2.93 5.30
C CYS A 97 0.19 4.39 4.86
N GLY A 98 -0.59 4.70 3.84
CA GLY A 98 -0.92 6.08 3.50
C GLY A 98 -2.23 6.49 4.17
N ALA A 99 -2.31 7.71 4.73
CA ALA A 99 -3.51 8.22 5.40
C ALA A 99 -3.72 9.72 5.15
N GLY A 100 -4.96 10.14 4.96
CA GLY A 100 -5.30 11.54 4.69
C GLY A 100 -6.77 11.80 4.47
N ALA A 101 -7.11 13.06 4.17
CA ALA A 101 -8.49 13.52 3.94
C ALA A 101 -9.01 13.21 2.53
N GLN A 102 -8.18 12.70 1.63
CA GLN A 102 -8.57 12.37 0.26
C GLN A 102 -8.36 10.87 -0.01
N PRO A 103 -9.11 10.27 -0.95
CA PRO A 103 -8.89 8.90 -1.37
C PRO A 103 -7.42 8.64 -1.72
N ILE A 104 -6.84 7.62 -1.09
CA ILE A 104 -5.42 7.26 -1.20
C ILE A 104 -5.26 5.78 -1.49
N GLY A 105 -4.22 5.45 -2.26
CA GLY A 105 -3.72 4.09 -2.44
C GLY A 105 -2.21 4.07 -2.28
N VAL A 106 -1.68 3.05 -1.65
CA VAL A 106 -0.25 2.84 -1.50
C VAL A 106 0.10 1.42 -1.93
N ASP A 107 1.23 1.30 -2.62
CA ASP A 107 1.79 -0.01 -2.92
C ASP A 107 3.29 -0.04 -2.68
N VAL A 108 3.78 -1.15 -2.13
CA VAL A 108 5.19 -1.44 -1.92
C VAL A 108 5.47 -2.87 -2.37
N GLU A 109 6.55 -3.06 -3.15
CA GLU A 109 6.93 -4.38 -3.62
C GLU A 109 8.42 -4.63 -3.48
N LYS A 110 8.76 -5.81 -2.96
CA LYS A 110 10.13 -6.32 -2.96
C LYS A 110 10.50 -6.74 -4.37
N ILE A 111 11.60 -6.22 -4.89
CA ILE A 111 12.13 -6.60 -6.21
C ILE A 111 12.61 -8.06 -6.15
N LYS A 112 12.04 -8.91 -7.00
CA LYS A 112 12.36 -10.34 -7.12
C LYS A 112 12.40 -10.73 -8.60
N PRO A 113 13.19 -11.72 -8.99
CA PRO A 113 13.13 -12.25 -10.36
C PRO A 113 11.70 -12.65 -10.74
N ILE A 114 11.28 -12.27 -11.94
CA ILE A 114 9.96 -12.58 -12.49
C ILE A 114 10.06 -13.05 -13.94
N ASN A 115 9.00 -13.71 -14.42
CA ASN A 115 8.80 -13.88 -15.85
C ASN A 115 8.07 -12.63 -16.39
N PHE A 116 8.69 -11.92 -17.35
CA PHE A 116 8.12 -10.71 -17.94
C PHE A 116 6.85 -10.93 -18.78
N ASP A 117 6.45 -12.18 -19.07
CA ASP A 117 5.15 -12.46 -19.72
C ASP A 117 3.97 -11.92 -18.91
N ILE A 118 4.15 -11.75 -17.59
CA ILE A 118 3.15 -11.10 -16.74
C ILE A 118 2.86 -9.66 -17.18
N ALA A 119 3.86 -8.94 -17.70
CA ALA A 119 3.70 -7.57 -18.18
C ALA A 119 2.75 -7.50 -19.38
N LYS A 120 2.79 -8.48 -20.31
CA LYS A 120 1.86 -8.54 -21.44
C LYS A 120 0.38 -8.60 -21.03
N ARG A 121 0.12 -9.17 -19.85
CA ARG A 121 -1.25 -9.35 -19.34
C ARG A 121 -1.77 -8.13 -18.58
N PHE A 122 -0.88 -7.39 -17.93
CA PHE A 122 -1.26 -6.37 -16.95
C PHE A 122 -0.84 -4.95 -17.33
N PHE A 123 0.07 -4.79 -18.26
CA PHE A 123 0.50 -3.48 -18.72
C PHE A 123 -0.22 -3.09 -20.01
N SER A 124 -0.46 -1.81 -20.21
CA SER A 124 -0.93 -1.31 -21.50
C SER A 124 0.12 -1.58 -22.59
N PRO A 125 -0.26 -1.57 -23.88
CA PRO A 125 0.69 -1.79 -24.96
C PRO A 125 1.89 -0.83 -24.95
N SER A 126 1.68 0.45 -24.60
CA SER A 126 2.75 1.44 -24.48
C SER A 126 3.69 1.15 -23.32
N GLU A 127 3.16 0.84 -22.13
CA GLU A 127 3.96 0.49 -20.95
C GLU A 127 4.78 -0.79 -21.17
N HIS A 128 4.17 -1.79 -21.85
CA HIS A 128 4.89 -3.00 -22.21
C HIS A 128 6.03 -2.72 -23.20
N HIS A 129 5.78 -1.87 -24.21
CA HIS A 129 6.81 -1.45 -25.14
C HIS A 129 7.95 -0.75 -24.40
N ASP A 130 7.66 0.26 -23.58
CA ASP A 130 8.64 1.00 -22.79
C ASP A 130 9.47 0.09 -21.85
N LEU A 131 8.82 -0.93 -21.28
CA LEU A 131 9.51 -1.94 -20.46
C LEU A 131 10.49 -2.75 -21.28
N MET A 132 10.11 -3.18 -22.48
CA MET A 132 10.96 -4.03 -23.32
C MET A 132 12.13 -3.27 -23.97
N GLU A 133 12.03 -1.94 -24.10
CA GLU A 133 13.12 -1.06 -24.53
C GLU A 133 14.18 -0.80 -23.45
N LYS A 134 13.89 -1.15 -22.18
CA LYS A 134 14.87 -1.00 -21.09
C LYS A 134 15.99 -2.02 -21.21
N ASP A 135 17.20 -1.60 -20.85
CA ASP A 135 18.32 -2.52 -20.70
C ASP A 135 18.00 -3.64 -19.70
N ASP A 136 18.54 -4.83 -19.91
CA ASP A 136 18.27 -6.00 -19.06
C ASP A 136 18.54 -5.73 -17.57
N SER A 137 19.55 -4.91 -17.26
CA SER A 137 19.90 -4.52 -15.88
C SER A 137 18.86 -3.61 -15.21
N GLU A 138 18.09 -2.83 -15.97
CA GLU A 138 17.11 -1.88 -15.47
C GLU A 138 15.68 -2.42 -15.55
N ARG A 139 15.44 -3.36 -16.48
CA ARG A 139 14.09 -3.85 -16.80
C ARG A 139 13.31 -4.35 -15.60
N LEU A 140 13.96 -5.10 -14.71
CA LEU A 140 13.32 -5.63 -13.51
C LEU A 140 12.89 -4.51 -12.54
N SER A 141 13.78 -3.55 -12.31
CA SER A 141 13.50 -2.39 -11.46
C SER A 141 12.37 -1.52 -12.05
N TYR A 142 12.38 -1.31 -13.36
CA TYR A 142 11.37 -0.56 -14.09
C TYR A 142 10.01 -1.26 -14.07
N PHE A 143 9.97 -2.59 -14.19
CA PHE A 143 8.74 -3.37 -14.03
C PHE A 143 8.08 -3.08 -12.69
N TYR A 144 8.82 -3.22 -11.57
CA TYR A 144 8.26 -2.98 -10.25
C TYR A 144 7.88 -1.52 -10.00
N HIS A 145 8.58 -0.59 -10.64
CA HIS A 145 8.25 0.83 -10.61
C HIS A 145 6.87 1.10 -11.23
N LEU A 146 6.62 0.59 -12.45
CA LEU A 146 5.30 0.69 -13.09
C LEU A 146 4.24 -0.09 -12.31
N TRP A 147 4.56 -1.30 -11.85
CA TRP A 147 3.64 -2.15 -11.11
C TRP A 147 3.12 -1.46 -9.86
N THR A 148 3.99 -0.93 -9.01
CA THR A 148 3.57 -0.24 -7.79
C THR A 148 2.74 1.01 -8.06
N MET A 149 3.03 1.73 -9.13
CA MET A 149 2.20 2.88 -9.55
C MET A 149 0.80 2.44 -9.96
N LYS A 150 0.68 1.39 -10.78
CA LYS A 150 -0.61 0.85 -11.22
C LYS A 150 -1.43 0.31 -10.06
N GLU A 151 -0.81 -0.48 -9.18
CA GLU A 151 -1.46 -1.01 -7.97
C GLU A 151 -1.87 0.10 -7.00
N SER A 152 -1.06 1.15 -6.82
CA SER A 152 -1.43 2.29 -5.98
C SER A 152 -2.67 3.01 -6.50
N PHE A 153 -2.81 3.14 -7.83
CA PHE A 153 -4.02 3.71 -8.45
C PHE A 153 -5.25 2.82 -8.23
N ILE A 154 -5.16 1.52 -8.47
CA ILE A 154 -6.28 0.58 -8.22
C ILE A 154 -6.72 0.63 -6.76
N LYS A 155 -5.77 0.67 -5.83
CA LYS A 155 -6.03 0.79 -4.39
C LYS A 155 -6.66 2.13 -4.03
N GLN A 156 -6.22 3.23 -4.67
CA GLN A 156 -6.84 4.54 -4.51
C GLN A 156 -8.30 4.52 -5.00
N ALA A 157 -8.54 4.00 -6.21
CA ALA A 157 -9.88 3.87 -6.80
C ALA A 157 -10.80 2.92 -6.01
N GLY A 158 -10.25 2.02 -5.20
CA GLY A 158 -11.01 1.10 -4.35
C GLY A 158 -11.81 0.05 -5.11
N LYS A 159 -11.43 -0.25 -6.35
CA LYS A 159 -12.13 -1.21 -7.24
C LYS A 159 -11.48 -2.58 -7.25
N GLY A 160 -10.29 -2.73 -6.68
CA GLY A 160 -9.51 -3.96 -6.77
C GLY A 160 -9.33 -4.41 -8.21
N LEU A 161 -9.16 -5.69 -8.43
CA LEU A 161 -8.96 -6.28 -9.77
C LEU A 161 -10.19 -6.20 -10.70
N SER A 162 -11.32 -5.59 -10.27
CA SER A 162 -12.42 -5.29 -11.17
C SER A 162 -12.11 -4.14 -12.15
N LEU A 163 -11.06 -3.38 -11.89
CA LEU A 163 -10.45 -2.45 -12.82
C LEU A 163 -9.23 -3.14 -13.44
N PRO A 164 -9.30 -3.56 -14.72
CA PRO A 164 -8.18 -4.23 -15.36
C PRO A 164 -6.95 -3.31 -15.42
N LEU A 165 -5.79 -3.85 -15.06
CA LEU A 165 -4.54 -3.08 -15.03
C LEU A 165 -4.15 -2.55 -16.43
N ASP A 166 -4.45 -3.26 -17.49
CA ASP A 166 -4.20 -2.87 -18.89
C ASP A 166 -5.16 -1.81 -19.43
N SER A 167 -6.24 -1.48 -18.69
CA SER A 167 -7.26 -0.51 -19.13
C SER A 167 -6.86 0.95 -18.94
N PHE A 168 -5.71 1.23 -18.36
CA PHE A 168 -5.17 2.57 -18.15
C PHE A 168 -3.64 2.56 -18.25
N SER A 169 -3.05 3.73 -18.45
CA SER A 169 -1.60 3.86 -18.59
C SER A 169 -1.04 4.84 -17.54
N VAL A 170 0.09 4.48 -16.98
CA VAL A 170 0.94 5.40 -16.22
C VAL A 170 2.00 5.95 -17.16
N LYS A 171 2.08 7.27 -17.26
CA LYS A 171 3.12 7.95 -18.04
C LYS A 171 4.11 8.63 -17.12
N LEU A 172 5.38 8.41 -17.39
CA LEU A 172 6.47 9.12 -16.74
C LEU A 172 6.94 10.23 -17.68
N ASN A 173 7.02 11.46 -17.16
CA ASN A 173 7.66 12.54 -17.92
C ASN A 173 9.19 12.43 -17.83
N GLU A 174 9.92 13.30 -18.55
CA GLU A 174 11.39 13.33 -18.56
C GLU A 174 12.01 13.53 -17.16
N GLN A 175 11.25 14.11 -16.21
CA GLN A 175 11.67 14.33 -14.83
C GLN A 175 11.27 13.16 -13.89
N GLY A 176 10.74 12.05 -14.44
CA GLY A 176 10.30 10.88 -13.66
C GLY A 176 9.02 11.07 -12.87
N ARG A 177 8.26 12.17 -13.11
CA ARG A 177 6.95 12.36 -12.48
C ARG A 177 5.90 11.54 -13.21
N ALA A 178 5.08 10.85 -12.42
CA ALA A 178 4.03 9.99 -12.94
C ALA A 178 2.70 10.72 -13.08
N SER A 179 2.01 10.46 -14.18
CA SER A 179 0.61 10.81 -14.41
C SER A 179 -0.16 9.57 -14.86
N VAL A 180 -1.45 9.52 -14.58
CA VAL A 180 -2.31 8.42 -15.00
C VAL A 180 -3.26 8.90 -16.06
N GLU A 181 -3.28 8.22 -17.20
CA GLU A 181 -4.37 8.33 -18.17
C GLU A 181 -5.53 7.48 -17.65
N THR A 182 -6.38 8.11 -16.83
CA THR A 182 -7.47 7.41 -16.16
C THR A 182 -8.56 7.00 -17.17
N PRO A 183 -9.18 5.81 -16.98
CA PRO A 183 -10.33 5.42 -17.80
C PRO A 183 -11.51 6.40 -17.61
N PRO A 184 -12.43 6.48 -18.58
CA PRO A 184 -13.64 7.29 -18.43
C PRO A 184 -14.39 6.98 -17.13
N GLY A 185 -14.83 8.02 -16.43
CA GLY A 185 -15.56 7.90 -15.14
C GLY A 185 -14.68 7.84 -13.89
N TYR A 186 -13.36 7.93 -14.04
CA TYR A 186 -12.45 8.07 -12.91
C TYR A 186 -11.93 9.52 -12.82
N PRO A 187 -11.91 10.11 -11.62
CA PRO A 187 -11.35 11.45 -11.44
C PRO A 187 -9.83 11.43 -11.68
N PRO A 188 -9.24 12.58 -12.05
CA PRO A 188 -7.80 12.74 -12.10
C PRO A 188 -7.16 12.35 -10.77
N CYS A 189 -5.99 11.74 -10.85
CA CYS A 189 -5.19 11.41 -9.68
C CYS A 189 -3.71 11.68 -9.95
N TYR A 190 -2.95 11.72 -8.87
CA TYR A 190 -1.52 12.01 -8.87
C TYR A 190 -0.78 10.83 -8.25
N ILE A 191 0.39 10.52 -8.75
CA ILE A 191 1.23 9.45 -8.23
C ILE A 191 2.61 10.00 -7.89
N GLN A 192 3.09 9.63 -6.72
CA GLN A 192 4.45 9.88 -6.27
C GLN A 192 5.14 8.56 -5.92
N ALA A 193 6.29 8.30 -6.54
CA ALA A 193 7.17 7.21 -6.13
C ALA A 193 8.02 7.65 -4.94
N TYR A 194 8.34 6.68 -4.08
CA TYR A 194 9.18 6.87 -2.90
C TYR A 194 10.32 5.86 -2.88
N GLU A 195 11.50 6.33 -2.58
CA GLU A 195 12.65 5.47 -2.30
C GLU A 195 12.62 5.07 -0.81
N ILE A 196 12.19 3.83 -0.54
CA ILE A 196 12.11 3.29 0.82
C ILE A 196 13.30 2.38 1.13
N ASP A 197 13.78 1.66 0.12
CA ASP A 197 14.87 0.68 0.21
C ASP A 197 15.32 0.34 -1.22
N SER A 198 16.62 0.10 -1.44
CA SER A 198 17.18 -0.22 -2.76
C SER A 198 16.61 -1.51 -3.36
N GLY A 199 16.17 -2.45 -2.52
CA GLY A 199 15.57 -3.73 -2.93
C GLY A 199 14.04 -3.66 -3.13
N TYR A 200 13.45 -2.45 -3.13
CA TYR A 200 11.99 -2.28 -3.19
C TYR A 200 11.60 -1.15 -4.14
N LYS A 201 10.35 -1.19 -4.58
CA LYS A 201 9.66 -0.05 -5.19
C LYS A 201 8.42 0.27 -4.38
N MET A 202 8.10 1.55 -4.28
CA MET A 202 6.93 2.05 -3.57
C MET A 202 6.32 3.21 -4.33
N ALA A 203 4.99 3.24 -4.41
CA ALA A 203 4.25 4.37 -4.96
C ALA A 203 3.00 4.67 -4.13
N VAL A 204 2.62 5.94 -4.15
CA VAL A 204 1.39 6.45 -3.53
C VAL A 204 0.58 7.17 -4.58
N CYS A 205 -0.70 6.84 -4.69
CA CYS A 205 -1.68 7.53 -5.52
C CYS A 205 -2.67 8.29 -4.65
N SER A 206 -2.97 9.54 -5.01
CA SER A 206 -3.91 10.39 -4.28
C SER A 206 -4.76 11.22 -5.25
N ALA A 207 -5.98 11.57 -4.82
CA ALA A 207 -6.82 12.54 -5.51
C ALA A 207 -6.31 13.99 -5.38
N ALA A 208 -5.38 14.26 -4.45
CA ALA A 208 -4.74 15.56 -4.25
C ALA A 208 -3.26 15.53 -4.66
N PRO A 209 -2.71 16.64 -5.20
CA PRO A 209 -1.34 16.69 -5.72
C PRO A 209 -0.26 16.84 -4.63
N GLU A 210 -0.65 17.11 -3.38
CA GLU A 210 0.27 17.32 -2.27
C GLU A 210 0.73 16.01 -1.66
N PHE A 211 2.01 15.70 -1.80
CA PHE A 211 2.64 14.53 -1.23
C PHE A 211 3.68 14.94 -0.17
N PRO A 212 3.77 14.21 0.96
CA PRO A 212 4.77 14.49 1.96
C PRO A 212 6.18 14.12 1.46
N ASP A 213 7.18 14.93 1.83
CA ASP A 213 8.58 14.65 1.48
C ASP A 213 9.19 13.50 2.29
N ARG A 214 8.55 13.10 3.39
CA ARG A 214 9.10 12.11 4.32
C ARG A 214 8.07 11.05 4.70
N ILE A 215 8.57 9.83 4.83
CA ILE A 215 7.85 8.70 5.41
C ILE A 215 8.08 8.71 6.92
N VAL A 216 7.01 8.60 7.70
CA VAL A 216 7.08 8.49 9.17
C VAL A 216 7.35 7.03 9.53
N MET A 217 8.52 6.78 10.11
CA MET A 217 8.90 5.45 10.56
C MET A 217 8.27 5.14 11.91
N LYS A 218 7.71 3.95 12.04
CA LYS A 218 7.20 3.37 13.30
C LYS A 218 7.87 2.02 13.56
N SER A 219 8.03 1.66 14.82
CA SER A 219 8.54 0.36 15.22
C SER A 219 7.43 -0.55 15.74
N CYS A 220 7.63 -1.87 15.68
CA CYS A 220 6.71 -2.83 16.31
C CYS A 220 6.57 -2.60 17.83
N ALA A 221 7.60 -2.09 18.48
CA ALA A 221 7.56 -1.76 19.90
C ALA A 221 6.56 -0.61 20.16
N GLU A 222 6.64 0.50 19.43
CA GLU A 222 5.68 1.62 19.52
C GLU A 222 4.25 1.15 19.26
N LEU A 223 4.04 0.36 18.20
CA LEU A 223 2.71 -0.14 17.84
C LEU A 223 2.10 -1.07 18.89
N SER A 224 2.92 -1.75 19.68
CA SER A 224 2.45 -2.68 20.71
C SER A 224 2.02 -2.00 22.02
N THR A 225 2.02 -0.67 22.09
CA THR A 225 1.69 0.13 23.30
C THR A 225 0.45 1.01 23.15
N LEU A 226 -0.41 0.74 22.19
CA LEU A 226 -1.63 1.49 21.91
C LEU A 226 -2.68 1.32 23.01
#